data_0ed4f32d70d2a4e043e05153d3ba3fc4
#
_entry.id   0ed4f32d70d2a4e043e05153d3ba3fc4
#
_cell.length_a   1.000
_cell.length_b   1.000
_cell.length_c   1.000
_cell.angle_alpha   90.00
_cell.angle_beta   90.00
_cell.angle_gamma   90.00
#
_symmetry.space_group_name_H-M   'P 1'
#
loop_
_entity.id
_entity.type
_entity.pdbx_description
1 polymer ?
#
loop_
_entity_poly.entity_id
_entity_poly.type
_entity_poly.pdbx_seq_one_letter_code
_entity_poly.pdbx_strand_id
1 'polypeptide(L)'
;MSSLPHLVLGTSGHVDHGKTTLVQALTGIDTDRLAEEKRRGITIDLGFAHMELESIRIAFVDVPGHERFIHNMLAGVSGLDAVLLVIAADEGVMPQTREHLHICRLLGVQQGLLVLTRCDKVDDPEMLDLCADEVRELVKDTFLAEAPLLRTSAKTGEGLDELRNTLLQIASETQRTNSDRSFRLDVDRSFSIKGFGTVVTGTVRSGNLKLEEEVWQWPLQHPRRIRSLQVHGTPVEQILAGERAAINL
;
A
#
# COMPACT_ATOMS: atom_id res chain seq x y z
N MET A 1 -7.82 23.58 -8.61
CA MET A 1 -8.68 22.39 -8.43
C MET A 1 -8.34 21.81 -7.07
N SER A 2 -9.30 21.62 -6.17
CA SER A 2 -9.07 20.97 -4.87
C SER A 2 -8.57 19.56 -5.14
N SER A 3 -7.39 19.20 -4.62
CA SER A 3 -6.90 17.82 -4.69
C SER A 3 -7.84 16.93 -3.90
N LEU A 4 -8.22 15.80 -4.48
CA LEU A 4 -8.98 14.79 -3.76
C LEU A 4 -8.16 14.32 -2.54
N PRO A 5 -8.79 14.03 -1.42
CA PRO A 5 -8.11 13.36 -0.30
C PRO A 5 -7.47 12.06 -0.80
N HIS A 6 -6.26 11.78 -0.34
CA HIS A 6 -5.52 10.59 -0.72
C HIS A 6 -5.26 9.72 0.50
N LEU A 7 -5.44 8.41 0.34
CA LEU A 7 -5.04 7.39 1.32
C LEU A 7 -4.05 6.43 0.67
N VAL A 8 -2.91 6.19 1.31
CA VAL A 8 -1.93 5.20 0.85
C VAL A 8 -1.98 3.98 1.77
N LEU A 9 -2.39 2.86 1.20
CA LEU A 9 -2.53 1.58 1.88
C LEU A 9 -1.43 0.61 1.46
N GLY A 10 -0.76 -0.01 2.43
CA GLY A 10 0.11 -1.15 2.17
C GLY A 10 -0.58 -2.46 2.46
N THR A 11 -0.40 -3.48 1.61
CA THR A 11 -0.75 -4.85 1.99
C THR A 11 0.31 -5.42 2.92
N SER A 12 -0.07 -6.34 3.80
CA SER A 12 0.81 -7.01 4.74
C SER A 12 0.27 -8.41 5.00
N GLY A 13 1.12 -9.37 5.30
CA GLY A 13 0.69 -10.76 5.56
C GLY A 13 1.52 -11.79 4.80
N HIS A 14 1.27 -13.07 5.07
CA HIS A 14 2.03 -14.19 4.54
C HIS A 14 1.99 -14.28 3.01
N VAL A 15 2.99 -14.96 2.42
CA VAL A 15 2.97 -15.34 0.99
C VAL A 15 1.70 -16.17 0.73
N ASP A 16 1.13 -16.05 -0.46
CA ASP A 16 -0.09 -16.75 -0.89
C ASP A 16 -1.38 -16.47 -0.11
N HIS A 17 -1.38 -15.57 0.88
CA HIS A 17 -2.60 -15.16 1.58
C HIS A 17 -3.54 -14.26 0.75
N GLY A 18 -3.28 -14.09 -0.54
CA GLY A 18 -4.19 -13.40 -1.47
C GLY A 18 -4.10 -11.88 -1.45
N LYS A 19 -2.98 -11.27 -1.02
CA LYS A 19 -2.77 -9.82 -1.04
C LYS A 19 -2.97 -9.21 -2.43
N THR A 20 -2.21 -9.68 -3.41
CA THR A 20 -2.29 -9.26 -4.82
C THR A 20 -3.68 -9.50 -5.40
N THR A 21 -4.28 -10.66 -5.13
CA THR A 21 -5.63 -11.00 -5.60
C THR A 21 -6.69 -10.08 -5.01
N LEU A 22 -6.56 -9.72 -3.72
CA LEU A 22 -7.46 -8.78 -3.05
C LEU A 22 -7.35 -7.37 -3.67
N VAL A 23 -6.12 -6.87 -3.88
CA VAL A 23 -5.89 -5.57 -4.53
C VAL A 23 -6.47 -5.58 -5.94
N GLN A 24 -6.27 -6.64 -6.71
CA GLN A 24 -6.84 -6.77 -8.06
C GLN A 24 -8.38 -6.79 -8.03
N ALA A 25 -9.00 -7.48 -7.08
CA ALA A 25 -10.45 -7.52 -6.94
C ALA A 25 -11.06 -6.16 -6.55
N LEU A 26 -10.32 -5.35 -5.80
CA LEU A 26 -10.75 -4.00 -5.42
C LEU A 26 -10.59 -2.98 -6.55
N THR A 27 -9.46 -3.05 -7.27
CA THR A 27 -9.00 -1.98 -8.19
C THR A 27 -9.14 -2.34 -9.66
N GLY A 28 -9.24 -3.63 -10.00
CA GLY A 28 -9.14 -4.13 -11.37
C GLY A 28 -7.71 -4.16 -11.94
N ILE A 29 -6.70 -3.75 -11.15
CA ILE A 29 -5.30 -3.64 -11.59
C ILE A 29 -4.51 -4.85 -11.08
N ASP A 30 -3.85 -5.58 -11.99
CA ASP A 30 -2.89 -6.63 -11.65
C ASP A 30 -1.56 -5.99 -11.24
N THR A 31 -1.16 -6.17 -9.98
CA THR A 31 0.06 -5.60 -9.41
C THR A 31 1.31 -6.41 -9.73
N ASP A 32 1.18 -7.68 -10.12
CA ASP A 32 2.29 -8.53 -10.57
C ASP A 32 2.69 -8.21 -12.01
N ARG A 33 3.80 -7.49 -12.16
CA ARG A 33 4.27 -6.98 -13.46
C ARG A 33 5.40 -7.78 -14.06
N LEU A 34 6.20 -8.46 -13.22
CA LEU A 34 7.33 -9.24 -13.68
C LEU A 34 6.86 -10.60 -14.23
N ALA A 35 7.44 -11.02 -15.35
CA ALA A 35 7.16 -12.33 -15.91
C ALA A 35 7.47 -13.47 -14.93
N GLU A 36 8.42 -13.24 -14.00
CA GLU A 36 8.80 -14.18 -12.97
C GLU A 36 7.77 -14.27 -11.85
N GLU A 37 7.14 -13.17 -11.46
CA GLU A 37 6.02 -13.12 -10.52
C GLU A 37 4.86 -13.97 -11.05
N LYS A 38 4.46 -13.74 -12.29
CA LYS A 38 3.39 -14.50 -12.95
C LYS A 38 3.71 -15.98 -13.09
N ARG A 39 4.97 -16.33 -13.35
CA ARG A 39 5.41 -17.73 -13.47
C ARG A 39 5.44 -18.45 -12.14
N ARG A 40 5.85 -17.77 -11.07
CA ARG A 40 5.99 -18.36 -9.73
C ARG A 40 4.73 -18.20 -8.87
N GLY A 41 3.82 -17.31 -9.24
CA GLY A 41 2.63 -16.97 -8.45
C GLY A 41 2.95 -16.21 -7.17
N ILE A 42 4.13 -15.57 -7.07
CA ILE A 42 4.55 -14.80 -5.89
C ILE A 42 5.01 -13.40 -6.29
N THR A 43 4.62 -12.40 -5.53
CA THR A 43 5.10 -11.02 -5.68
C THR A 43 6.55 -10.91 -5.24
N ILE A 44 7.41 -10.36 -6.09
CA ILE A 44 8.86 -10.20 -5.87
C ILE A 44 9.20 -8.75 -5.56
N ASP A 45 8.64 -7.83 -6.34
CA ASP A 45 8.86 -6.39 -6.22
C ASP A 45 7.58 -5.70 -5.75
N LEU A 46 7.66 -4.41 -5.41
CA LEU A 46 6.48 -3.65 -5.02
C LEU A 46 5.48 -3.55 -6.17
N GLY A 47 4.25 -3.95 -5.92
CA GLY A 47 3.13 -3.71 -6.81
C GLY A 47 2.44 -2.39 -6.47
N PHE A 48 1.83 -1.75 -7.46
CA PHE A 48 1.10 -0.50 -7.25
C PHE A 48 -0.21 -0.51 -8.01
N ALA A 49 -1.27 -0.19 -7.28
CA ALA A 49 -2.60 -0.03 -7.84
C ALA A 49 -3.27 1.20 -7.23
N HIS A 50 -4.36 1.64 -7.81
CA HIS A 50 -5.16 2.72 -7.27
C HIS A 50 -6.63 2.53 -7.63
N MET A 51 -7.49 3.13 -6.84
CA MET A 51 -8.91 3.26 -7.16
C MET A 51 -9.42 4.62 -6.71
N GLU A 52 -10.50 5.05 -7.32
CA GLU A 52 -11.27 6.22 -6.92
C GLU A 52 -12.60 5.76 -6.36
N LEU A 53 -12.87 6.15 -5.13
CA LEU A 53 -14.15 5.92 -4.46
C LEU A 53 -14.75 7.26 -4.11
N GLU A 54 -15.93 7.59 -4.69
CA GLU A 54 -16.60 8.88 -4.53
C GLU A 54 -15.65 10.04 -4.88
N SER A 55 -15.19 10.78 -3.87
CA SER A 55 -14.25 11.90 -3.98
C SER A 55 -12.91 11.64 -3.31
N ILE A 56 -12.55 10.37 -3.09
CA ILE A 56 -11.31 9.96 -2.42
C ILE A 56 -10.51 9.07 -3.37
N ARG A 57 -9.20 9.32 -3.46
CA ARG A 57 -8.28 8.43 -4.18
C ARG A 57 -7.52 7.55 -3.19
N ILE A 58 -7.56 6.24 -3.40
CA ILE A 58 -6.85 5.26 -2.59
C ILE A 58 -5.75 4.63 -3.44
N ALA A 59 -4.52 4.77 -2.99
CA ALA A 59 -3.35 4.12 -3.60
C ALA A 59 -2.98 2.88 -2.79
N PHE A 60 -2.72 1.78 -3.48
CA PHE A 60 -2.27 0.52 -2.88
C PHE A 60 -0.79 0.28 -3.19
N VAL A 61 -0.06 -0.08 -2.17
CA VAL A 61 1.30 -0.60 -2.25
C VAL A 61 1.23 -2.09 -1.91
N ASP A 62 1.25 -2.93 -2.92
CA ASP A 62 1.24 -4.38 -2.74
C ASP A 62 2.65 -4.88 -2.46
N VAL A 63 2.87 -5.35 -1.24
CA VAL A 63 4.20 -5.75 -0.81
C VAL A 63 4.40 -7.26 -0.94
N PRO A 64 5.62 -7.71 -1.30
CA PRO A 64 5.94 -9.12 -1.34
C PRO A 64 5.79 -9.76 0.05
N GLY A 65 5.20 -10.96 0.08
CA GLY A 65 4.98 -11.72 1.32
C GLY A 65 6.18 -12.54 1.79
N HIS A 66 7.13 -12.82 0.90
CA HIS A 66 8.22 -13.75 1.18
C HIS A 66 9.40 -13.06 1.87
N GLU A 67 9.98 -13.69 2.90
CA GLU A 67 11.10 -13.17 3.72
C GLU A 67 12.31 -12.67 2.90
N ARG A 68 12.62 -13.30 1.76
CA ARG A 68 13.72 -12.88 0.88
C ARG A 68 13.55 -11.49 0.29
N PHE A 69 12.32 -10.96 0.30
CA PHE A 69 11.99 -9.67 -0.29
C PHE A 69 11.65 -8.60 0.76
N ILE A 70 12.04 -8.81 2.02
CA ILE A 70 11.83 -7.85 3.12
C ILE A 70 12.38 -6.46 2.78
N HIS A 71 13.52 -6.36 2.08
CA HIS A 71 14.07 -5.07 1.67
C HIS A 71 13.12 -4.30 0.74
N ASN A 72 12.46 -5.00 -0.17
CA ASN A 72 11.45 -4.38 -1.05
C ASN A 72 10.22 -3.95 -0.24
N MET A 73 9.79 -4.78 0.71
CA MET A 73 8.72 -4.42 1.64
C MET A 73 9.05 -3.15 2.43
N LEU A 74 10.27 -3.04 3.01
CA LEU A 74 10.70 -1.87 3.77
C LEU A 74 10.63 -0.58 2.94
N ALA A 75 11.00 -0.65 1.65
CA ALA A 75 10.89 0.49 0.75
C ALA A 75 9.43 0.91 0.50
N GLY A 76 8.49 -0.07 0.45
CA GLY A 76 7.07 0.18 0.22
C GLY A 76 6.31 0.70 1.43
N VAL A 77 6.69 0.26 2.65
CA VAL A 77 5.98 0.64 3.89
C VAL A 77 6.26 2.10 4.29
N SER A 78 7.38 2.67 3.83
CA SER A 78 7.68 4.07 4.07
C SER A 78 6.64 4.98 3.40
N GLY A 79 5.89 5.74 4.20
CA GLY A 79 4.85 6.67 3.71
C GLY A 79 3.44 6.10 3.60
N LEU A 80 3.18 4.90 4.12
CA LEU A 80 1.82 4.38 4.26
C LEU A 80 1.04 5.16 5.33
N ASP A 81 -0.23 5.41 5.04
CA ASP A 81 -1.18 5.93 6.02
C ASP A 81 -1.78 4.82 6.87
N ALA A 82 -2.05 3.68 6.23
CA ALA A 82 -2.64 2.52 6.88
C ALA A 82 -2.17 1.21 6.24
N VAL A 83 -2.39 0.09 6.93
CA VAL A 83 -2.05 -1.25 6.44
C VAL A 83 -3.28 -2.14 6.35
N LEU A 84 -3.35 -2.96 5.30
CA LEU A 84 -4.23 -4.12 5.21
C LEU A 84 -3.45 -5.35 5.68
N LEU A 85 -3.72 -5.84 6.88
CA LEU A 85 -3.17 -7.11 7.35
C LEU A 85 -4.05 -8.24 6.82
N VAL A 86 -3.52 -8.97 5.84
CA VAL A 86 -4.26 -9.98 5.06
C VAL A 86 -3.90 -11.38 5.56
N ILE A 87 -4.90 -12.14 5.94
CA ILE A 87 -4.79 -13.51 6.44
C ILE A 87 -5.74 -14.40 5.65
N ALA A 88 -5.25 -15.54 5.14
CA ALA A 88 -6.11 -16.53 4.50
C ALA A 88 -6.86 -17.32 5.56
N ALA A 89 -8.19 -17.36 5.46
CA ALA A 89 -9.04 -18.02 6.46
C ALA A 89 -8.83 -19.54 6.53
N ASP A 90 -8.38 -20.14 5.42
CA ASP A 90 -8.07 -21.57 5.30
C ASP A 90 -6.70 -21.96 5.89
N GLU A 91 -5.83 -20.97 6.21
CA GLU A 91 -4.46 -21.21 6.72
C GLU A 91 -4.22 -20.57 8.11
N GLY A 92 -4.97 -19.51 8.49
CA GLY A 92 -4.80 -18.81 9.77
C GLY A 92 -3.56 -17.92 9.83
N VAL A 93 -3.11 -17.64 11.05
CA VAL A 93 -1.94 -16.78 11.31
C VAL A 93 -0.64 -17.53 11.05
N MET A 94 0.13 -17.07 10.07
CA MET A 94 1.39 -17.66 9.64
C MET A 94 2.60 -16.83 10.14
N PRO A 95 3.82 -17.40 10.17
CA PRO A 95 5.00 -16.71 10.70
C PRO A 95 5.25 -15.33 10.06
N GLN A 96 5.15 -15.22 8.74
CA GLN A 96 5.37 -13.95 8.03
C GLN A 96 4.28 -12.91 8.34
N THR A 97 3.07 -13.32 8.74
CA THR A 97 2.02 -12.40 9.22
C THR A 97 2.51 -11.64 10.47
N ARG A 98 3.16 -12.36 11.39
CA ARG A 98 3.74 -11.79 12.62
C ARG A 98 4.91 -10.87 12.32
N GLU A 99 5.82 -11.30 11.45
CA GLU A 99 6.99 -10.51 11.02
C GLU A 99 6.56 -9.20 10.36
N HIS A 100 5.61 -9.26 9.43
CA HIS A 100 5.11 -8.09 8.73
C HIS A 100 4.41 -7.10 9.68
N LEU A 101 3.63 -7.60 10.63
CA LEU A 101 3.00 -6.76 11.66
C LEU A 101 4.07 -6.02 12.50
N HIS A 102 5.15 -6.72 12.89
CA HIS A 102 6.26 -6.10 13.61
C HIS A 102 6.97 -5.03 12.77
N ILE A 103 7.19 -5.28 11.48
CA ILE A 103 7.81 -4.31 10.57
C ILE A 103 6.93 -3.05 10.46
N CYS A 104 5.62 -3.21 10.24
CA CYS A 104 4.69 -2.07 10.18
C CYS A 104 4.75 -1.23 11.47
N ARG A 105 4.78 -1.89 12.64
CA ARG A 105 4.91 -1.22 13.94
C ARG A 105 6.23 -0.44 14.06
N LEU A 106 7.36 -1.04 13.68
CA LEU A 106 8.68 -0.39 13.73
C LEU A 106 8.78 0.80 12.78
N LEU A 107 8.09 0.75 11.64
CA LEU A 107 8.05 1.84 10.66
C LEU A 107 7.02 2.93 11.00
N GLY A 108 6.32 2.77 12.13
CA GLY A 108 5.44 3.81 12.66
C GLY A 108 4.07 3.87 12.01
N VAL A 109 3.59 2.79 11.37
CA VAL A 109 2.20 2.70 10.92
C VAL A 109 1.28 2.71 12.15
N GLN A 110 0.23 3.55 12.13
CA GLN A 110 -0.63 3.81 13.29
C GLN A 110 -2.03 3.24 13.16
N GLN A 111 -2.46 2.84 11.96
CA GLN A 111 -3.82 2.37 11.70
C GLN A 111 -3.86 1.34 10.57
N GLY A 112 -4.94 0.63 10.46
CA GLY A 112 -5.16 -0.35 9.39
C GLY A 112 -6.43 -1.17 9.57
N LEU A 113 -6.55 -2.20 8.76
CA LEU A 113 -7.64 -3.17 8.77
C LEU A 113 -7.09 -4.59 8.82
N LEU A 114 -7.91 -5.49 9.38
CA LEU A 114 -7.70 -6.93 9.36
C LEU A 114 -8.62 -7.52 8.30
N VAL A 115 -8.07 -8.28 7.36
CA VAL A 115 -8.85 -8.85 6.26
C VAL A 115 -8.61 -10.36 6.20
N LEU A 116 -9.65 -11.12 6.48
CA LEU A 116 -9.67 -12.55 6.20
C LEU A 116 -10.03 -12.75 4.73
N THR A 117 -9.16 -13.37 3.97
CA THR A 117 -9.37 -13.76 2.57
C THR A 117 -9.73 -15.21 2.44
N ARG A 118 -10.17 -15.64 1.24
CA ARG A 118 -10.51 -17.03 0.94
C ARG A 118 -11.59 -17.60 1.86
N CYS A 119 -12.49 -16.78 2.36
CA CYS A 119 -13.60 -17.28 3.20
C CYS A 119 -14.49 -18.28 2.46
N ASP A 120 -14.52 -18.24 1.13
CA ASP A 120 -15.20 -19.21 0.27
C ASP A 120 -14.60 -20.63 0.29
N LYS A 121 -13.45 -20.83 0.91
CA LYS A 121 -12.82 -22.14 1.09
C LYS A 121 -13.10 -22.79 2.44
N VAL A 122 -13.75 -22.08 3.34
CA VAL A 122 -14.05 -22.54 4.71
C VAL A 122 -15.56 -22.65 4.84
N ASP A 123 -16.07 -23.87 4.73
CA ASP A 123 -17.52 -24.15 4.79
C ASP A 123 -18.10 -24.02 6.20
N ASP A 124 -17.26 -24.21 7.23
CA ASP A 124 -17.68 -24.18 8.63
C ASP A 124 -17.54 -22.77 9.23
N PRO A 125 -18.65 -22.11 9.61
CA PRO A 125 -18.63 -20.80 10.23
C PRO A 125 -17.81 -20.75 11.53
N GLU A 126 -17.78 -21.84 12.33
CA GLU A 126 -17.02 -21.89 13.57
C GLU A 126 -15.50 -21.82 13.31
N MET A 127 -15.04 -22.37 12.20
CA MET A 127 -13.63 -22.25 11.78
C MET A 127 -13.28 -20.84 11.37
N LEU A 128 -14.20 -20.10 10.74
CA LEU A 128 -14.01 -18.67 10.43
C LEU A 128 -13.93 -17.84 11.71
N ASP A 129 -14.76 -18.15 12.72
CA ASP A 129 -14.73 -17.48 14.01
C ASP A 129 -13.42 -17.76 14.75
N LEU A 130 -12.95 -19.00 14.78
CA LEU A 130 -11.67 -19.36 15.38
C LEU A 130 -10.49 -18.65 14.71
N CYS A 131 -10.48 -18.56 13.39
CA CYS A 131 -9.45 -17.80 12.67
C CYS A 131 -9.52 -16.31 13.02
N ALA A 132 -10.71 -15.73 13.14
CA ALA A 132 -10.88 -14.34 13.54
C ALA A 132 -10.36 -14.10 14.97
N ASP A 133 -10.64 -15.03 15.89
CA ASP A 133 -10.15 -14.95 17.28
C ASP A 133 -8.62 -15.06 17.35
N GLU A 134 -8.00 -15.94 16.55
CA GLU A 134 -6.54 -16.02 16.43
C GLU A 134 -5.93 -14.70 15.95
N VAL A 135 -6.56 -14.06 14.96
CA VAL A 135 -6.09 -12.76 14.44
C VAL A 135 -6.27 -11.67 15.50
N ARG A 136 -7.38 -11.65 16.26
CA ARG A 136 -7.60 -10.72 17.37
C ARG A 136 -6.56 -10.87 18.46
N GLU A 137 -6.23 -12.11 18.83
CA GLU A 137 -5.19 -12.41 19.81
C GLU A 137 -3.80 -11.93 19.32
N LEU A 138 -3.50 -12.09 18.01
CA LEU A 138 -2.26 -11.60 17.42
C LEU A 138 -2.09 -10.09 17.57
N VAL A 139 -3.15 -9.32 17.36
CA VAL A 139 -3.07 -7.86 17.26
C VAL A 139 -3.40 -7.12 18.55
N LYS A 140 -3.84 -7.78 19.61
CA LYS A 140 -4.37 -7.18 20.85
C LYS A 140 -3.46 -6.14 21.52
N ASP A 141 -2.14 -6.31 21.40
CA ASP A 141 -1.14 -5.41 21.99
C ASP A 141 -0.46 -4.54 20.92
N THR A 142 -1.14 -4.29 19.80
CA THR A 142 -0.61 -3.54 18.68
C THR A 142 -1.51 -2.36 18.30
N PHE A 143 -1.07 -1.56 17.33
CA PHE A 143 -1.87 -0.46 16.76
C PHE A 143 -3.14 -0.94 16.01
N LEU A 144 -3.29 -2.26 15.78
CA LEU A 144 -4.44 -2.88 15.14
C LEU A 144 -5.42 -3.52 16.14
N ALA A 145 -5.26 -3.33 17.45
CA ALA A 145 -6.11 -3.94 18.46
C ALA A 145 -7.60 -3.66 18.21
N GLU A 146 -7.94 -2.42 17.91
CA GLU A 146 -9.31 -1.95 17.64
C GLU A 146 -9.65 -1.89 16.14
N ALA A 147 -8.74 -2.39 15.28
CA ALA A 147 -8.96 -2.32 13.84
C ALA A 147 -10.17 -3.19 13.41
N PRO A 148 -10.98 -2.74 12.44
CA PRO A 148 -12.05 -3.56 11.91
C PRO A 148 -11.49 -4.85 11.28
N LEU A 149 -12.20 -5.96 11.49
CA LEU A 149 -11.88 -7.25 10.87
C LEU A 149 -13.00 -7.61 9.90
N LEU A 150 -12.64 -7.79 8.64
CA LEU A 150 -13.56 -8.07 7.56
C LEU A 150 -13.28 -9.45 6.95
N ARG A 151 -14.35 -10.15 6.59
CA ARG A 151 -14.30 -11.45 5.90
C ARG A 151 -14.55 -11.23 4.43
N THR A 152 -13.68 -11.77 3.58
CA THR A 152 -13.76 -11.51 2.14
C THR A 152 -13.45 -12.75 1.32
N SER A 153 -14.00 -12.76 0.11
CA SER A 153 -13.59 -13.66 -0.96
C SER A 153 -13.43 -12.86 -2.26
N ALA A 154 -12.23 -12.74 -2.74
CA ALA A 154 -11.96 -12.13 -4.05
C ALA A 154 -12.56 -12.95 -5.21
N LYS A 155 -12.82 -14.24 -4.99
CA LYS A 155 -13.37 -15.14 -6.00
C LYS A 155 -14.90 -14.97 -6.15
N THR A 156 -15.62 -14.85 -5.03
CA THR A 156 -17.08 -14.70 -5.04
C THR A 156 -17.54 -13.25 -5.03
N GLY A 157 -16.66 -12.32 -4.62
CA GLY A 157 -16.96 -10.91 -4.39
C GLY A 157 -17.54 -10.63 -2.99
N GLU A 158 -17.74 -11.64 -2.16
CA GLU A 158 -18.27 -11.49 -0.81
C GLU A 158 -17.38 -10.60 0.05
N GLY A 159 -17.99 -9.68 0.82
CA GLY A 159 -17.32 -8.77 1.73
C GLY A 159 -16.53 -7.62 1.06
N LEU A 160 -16.40 -7.60 -0.28
CA LEU A 160 -15.62 -6.54 -0.96
C LEU A 160 -16.30 -5.17 -0.87
N ASP A 161 -17.63 -5.09 -0.88
CA ASP A 161 -18.34 -3.81 -0.76
C ASP A 161 -18.24 -3.26 0.66
N GLU A 162 -18.30 -4.13 1.69
CA GLU A 162 -18.06 -3.75 3.07
C GLU A 162 -16.62 -3.24 3.25
N LEU A 163 -15.66 -3.91 2.63
CA LEU A 163 -14.26 -3.48 2.63
C LEU A 163 -14.10 -2.10 1.96
N ARG A 164 -14.75 -1.85 0.81
CA ARG A 164 -14.73 -0.52 0.16
C ARG A 164 -15.29 0.57 1.07
N ASN A 165 -16.42 0.31 1.73
CA ASN A 165 -17.05 1.27 2.65
C ASN A 165 -16.15 1.55 3.87
N THR A 166 -15.50 0.54 4.43
CA THR A 166 -14.57 0.70 5.54
C THR A 166 -13.33 1.49 5.12
N LEU A 167 -12.82 1.26 3.91
CA LEU A 167 -11.72 2.05 3.35
C LEU A 167 -12.09 3.52 3.16
N LEU A 168 -13.32 3.82 2.72
CA LEU A 168 -13.83 5.20 2.65
C LEU A 168 -13.87 5.86 4.01
N GLN A 169 -14.33 5.15 5.04
CA GLN A 169 -14.37 5.68 6.39
C GLN A 169 -12.95 6.02 6.90
N ILE A 170 -12.00 5.10 6.79
CA ILE A 170 -10.61 5.33 7.18
C ILE A 170 -10.02 6.51 6.41
N ALA A 171 -10.26 6.60 5.11
CA ALA A 171 -9.75 7.69 4.30
C ALA A 171 -10.33 9.05 4.70
N SER A 172 -11.60 9.10 5.12
CA SER A 172 -12.25 10.32 5.60
C SER A 172 -11.70 10.79 6.96
N GLU A 173 -11.30 9.84 7.81
CA GLU A 173 -10.73 10.10 9.13
C GLU A 173 -9.23 10.43 9.08
N THR A 174 -8.55 10.01 8.01
CA THR A 174 -7.12 10.24 7.81
C THR A 174 -6.87 11.68 7.41
N GLN A 175 -6.66 12.55 8.39
CA GLN A 175 -6.27 13.94 8.14
C GLN A 175 -4.78 14.01 7.78
N ARG A 176 -4.46 14.31 6.53
CA ARG A 176 -3.09 14.66 6.15
C ARG A 176 -2.80 16.11 6.50
N THR A 177 -2.20 16.33 7.66
CA THR A 177 -1.73 17.65 8.13
C THR A 177 -0.38 18.05 7.51
N ASN A 178 0.07 17.35 6.46
CA ASN A 178 1.44 17.47 5.96
C ASN A 178 1.60 18.39 4.73
N SER A 179 0.52 19.04 4.25
CA SER A 179 0.58 19.92 3.06
C SER A 179 1.50 21.14 3.25
N ASP A 180 1.56 21.67 4.48
CA ASP A 180 2.29 22.90 4.80
C ASP A 180 3.76 22.67 5.22
N ARG A 181 4.22 21.42 5.18
CA ARG A 181 5.61 21.06 5.45
C ARG A 181 6.45 21.13 4.19
N SER A 182 7.78 21.15 4.37
CA SER A 182 8.73 21.00 3.26
C SER A 182 8.47 19.74 2.47
N PHE A 183 8.63 19.83 1.15
CA PHE A 183 8.48 18.67 0.26
C PHE A 183 9.42 17.54 0.66
N ARG A 184 8.86 16.34 0.76
CA ARG A 184 9.60 15.11 0.99
C ARG A 184 8.96 13.95 0.23
N LEU A 185 9.80 13.25 -0.55
CA LEU A 185 9.44 12.02 -1.24
C LEU A 185 10.45 10.94 -0.85
N ASP A 186 9.98 9.83 -0.33
CA ASP A 186 10.81 8.66 -0.06
C ASP A 186 10.90 7.84 -1.36
N VAL A 187 12.13 7.74 -1.90
CA VAL A 187 12.37 7.08 -3.20
C VAL A 187 12.35 5.57 -3.02
N ASP A 188 11.44 4.90 -3.73
CA ASP A 188 11.34 3.44 -3.77
C ASP A 188 12.01 2.82 -5.01
N ARG A 189 12.11 3.58 -6.12
CA ARG A 189 12.80 3.15 -7.35
C ARG A 189 13.52 4.31 -8.00
N SER A 190 14.64 3.98 -8.65
CA SER A 190 15.38 4.89 -9.51
C SER A 190 15.81 4.17 -10.79
N PHE A 191 15.58 4.80 -11.93
CA PHE A 191 15.97 4.25 -13.22
C PHE A 191 16.31 5.38 -14.21
N SER A 192 17.10 5.06 -15.21
CA SER A 192 17.48 6.01 -16.25
C SER A 192 16.74 5.71 -17.54
N ILE A 193 16.16 6.75 -18.12
CA ILE A 193 15.51 6.66 -19.44
C ILE A 193 16.43 7.35 -20.46
N LYS A 194 16.79 6.61 -21.53
CA LYS A 194 17.64 7.15 -22.60
C LYS A 194 17.01 8.41 -23.19
N GLY A 195 17.76 9.52 -23.16
CA GLY A 195 17.31 10.82 -23.67
C GLY A 195 16.52 11.68 -22.66
N PHE A 196 16.06 11.12 -21.55
CA PHE A 196 15.28 11.83 -20.54
C PHE A 196 16.00 12.01 -19.20
N GLY A 197 17.02 11.21 -18.92
CA GLY A 197 17.77 11.29 -17.67
C GLY A 197 17.27 10.33 -16.60
N THR A 198 17.49 10.70 -15.33
CA THR A 198 17.11 9.87 -14.18
C THR A 198 15.68 10.16 -13.76
N VAL A 199 14.89 9.10 -13.63
CA VAL A 199 13.55 9.15 -13.05
C VAL A 199 13.57 8.43 -11.71
N VAL A 200 13.01 9.07 -10.70
CA VAL A 200 12.77 8.47 -9.39
C VAL A 200 11.27 8.33 -9.17
N THR A 201 10.87 7.27 -8.50
CA THR A 201 9.48 7.10 -8.06
C THR A 201 9.41 6.98 -6.55
N GLY A 202 8.27 7.35 -5.99
CA GLY A 202 8.04 7.28 -4.56
C GLY A 202 6.70 7.88 -4.17
N THR A 203 6.37 7.77 -2.88
CA THR A 203 5.20 8.42 -2.30
C THR A 203 5.60 9.75 -1.68
N VAL A 204 4.88 10.82 -2.00
CA VAL A 204 5.08 12.15 -1.40
C VAL A 204 4.60 12.10 0.05
N ARG A 205 5.55 12.17 0.97
CA ARG A 205 5.29 12.09 2.42
C ARG A 205 4.79 13.40 3.00
N SER A 206 5.28 14.53 2.49
CA SER A 206 4.88 15.87 2.96
C SER A 206 5.12 16.92 1.91
N GLY A 207 4.45 18.06 2.06
CA GLY A 207 4.57 19.22 1.20
C GLY A 207 3.96 19.02 -0.19
N ASN A 208 4.34 19.89 -1.08
CA ASN A 208 3.99 19.82 -2.50
C ASN A 208 5.22 20.19 -3.33
N LEU A 209 5.22 19.81 -4.60
CA LEU A 209 6.29 20.12 -5.54
C LEU A 209 5.68 20.48 -6.89
N LYS A 210 6.12 21.60 -7.45
CA LYS A 210 5.73 22.05 -8.78
C LYS A 210 6.82 21.76 -9.80
N LEU A 211 6.36 21.67 -11.04
CA LEU A 211 7.27 21.58 -12.18
C LEU A 211 8.26 22.75 -12.17
N GLU A 212 9.50 22.49 -12.58
CA GLU A 212 10.63 23.44 -12.62
C GLU A 212 11.17 23.90 -11.26
N GLU A 213 10.59 23.53 -10.15
CA GLU A 213 11.17 23.75 -8.82
C GLU A 213 12.45 22.92 -8.63
N GLU A 214 13.22 23.27 -7.61
CA GLU A 214 14.44 22.58 -7.22
C GLU A 214 14.22 21.81 -5.92
N VAL A 215 14.74 20.59 -5.86
CA VAL A 215 14.73 19.74 -4.66
C VAL A 215 16.12 19.30 -4.27
N TRP A 216 16.32 18.98 -3.00
CA TRP A 216 17.55 18.42 -2.49
C TRP A 216 17.49 16.89 -2.47
N GLN A 217 18.46 16.27 -3.14
CA GLN A 217 18.64 14.82 -3.13
C GLN A 217 19.48 14.39 -1.93
N TRP A 218 18.89 13.66 -1.02
CA TRP A 218 19.59 13.06 0.11
C TRP A 218 19.96 11.60 -0.18
N PRO A 219 21.06 11.06 0.39
CA PRO A 219 22.03 11.69 1.32
C PRO A 219 23.10 12.53 0.62
N LEU A 220 23.13 12.58 -0.71
CA LEU A 220 24.20 13.21 -1.49
C LEU A 220 24.22 14.74 -1.35
N GLN A 221 23.17 15.36 -0.83
CA GLN A 221 23.04 16.81 -0.67
C GLN A 221 23.27 17.60 -1.96
N HIS A 222 22.72 17.09 -3.07
CA HIS A 222 22.78 17.77 -4.37
C HIS A 222 21.43 18.38 -4.74
N PRO A 223 21.41 19.64 -5.21
CA PRO A 223 20.21 20.23 -5.78
C PRO A 223 19.87 19.54 -7.11
N ARG A 224 18.59 19.34 -7.36
CA ARG A 224 18.06 18.75 -8.60
C ARG A 224 16.89 19.57 -9.09
N ARG A 225 16.97 20.03 -10.32
CA ARG A 225 15.84 20.70 -10.98
C ARG A 225 14.89 19.68 -11.55
N ILE A 226 13.60 19.87 -11.29
CA ILE A 226 12.55 19.00 -11.76
C ILE A 226 12.23 19.30 -13.22
N ARG A 227 12.31 18.28 -14.09
CA ARG A 227 12.06 18.37 -15.52
C ARG A 227 10.66 17.93 -15.92
N SER A 228 10.12 16.94 -15.24
CA SER A 228 8.74 16.49 -15.44
C SER A 228 8.21 15.77 -14.20
N LEU A 229 6.91 15.83 -14.03
CA LEU A 229 6.16 15.20 -12.95
C LEU A 229 5.06 14.33 -13.55
N GLN A 230 4.84 13.14 -12.99
CA GLN A 230 3.74 12.25 -13.36
C GLN A 230 3.12 11.62 -12.12
N VAL A 231 1.80 11.49 -12.14
CA VAL A 231 1.01 10.74 -11.15
C VAL A 231 0.22 9.69 -11.90
N HIS A 232 0.38 8.42 -11.53
CA HIS A 232 -0.25 7.26 -12.21
C HIS A 232 -0.03 7.24 -13.74
N GLY A 233 1.17 7.65 -14.19
CA GLY A 233 1.50 7.70 -15.62
C GLY A 233 0.98 8.92 -16.38
N THR A 234 0.21 9.79 -15.72
CA THR A 234 -0.32 11.03 -16.32
C THR A 234 0.58 12.22 -15.96
N PRO A 235 1.05 13.03 -16.94
CA PRO A 235 1.80 14.25 -16.67
C PRO A 235 0.96 15.24 -15.85
N VAL A 236 1.62 15.87 -14.85
CA VAL A 236 1.01 16.87 -13.98
C VAL A 236 1.96 18.05 -13.78
N GLU A 237 1.43 19.22 -13.43
CA GLU A 237 2.22 20.41 -13.13
C GLU A 237 2.63 20.51 -11.65
N GLN A 238 1.95 19.77 -10.78
CA GLN A 238 2.18 19.76 -9.34
C GLN A 238 1.85 18.38 -8.78
N ILE A 239 2.60 17.96 -7.77
CA ILE A 239 2.35 16.77 -6.95
C ILE A 239 2.17 17.16 -5.49
N LEU A 240 1.35 16.41 -4.77
CA LEU A 240 0.90 16.71 -3.41
C LEU A 240 1.22 15.57 -2.45
N ALA A 241 1.26 15.88 -1.16
CA ALA A 241 1.41 14.86 -0.11
C ALA A 241 0.35 13.76 -0.28
N GLY A 242 0.81 12.51 -0.27
CA GLY A 242 -0.01 11.32 -0.47
C GLY A 242 -0.06 10.80 -1.89
N GLU A 243 0.38 11.55 -2.85
CA GLU A 243 0.45 11.05 -4.21
C GLU A 243 1.68 10.18 -4.43
N ARG A 244 1.47 9.09 -5.18
CA ARG A 244 2.59 8.37 -5.73
C ARG A 244 3.01 9.00 -7.05
N ALA A 245 4.23 9.48 -7.09
CA ALA A 245 4.73 10.25 -8.22
C ALA A 245 5.99 9.65 -8.86
N ALA A 246 6.16 9.94 -10.15
CA ALA A 246 7.43 9.81 -10.86
C ALA A 246 7.98 11.20 -11.14
N ILE A 247 9.24 11.42 -10.78
CA ILE A 247 9.93 12.69 -10.89
C ILE A 247 11.15 12.52 -11.78
N ASN A 248 11.23 13.28 -12.86
CA ASN A 248 12.42 13.35 -13.71
C ASN A 248 13.36 14.46 -13.20
N LEU A 249 14.60 14.09 -12.91
CA LEU A 249 15.63 14.93 -12.33
C LEU A 249 16.63 15.43 -13.37
#